data_9620160105ecfd40a6144d42db34b8f2
#
_entry.id   9620160105ecfd40a6144d42db34b8f2
#
_cell.length_a   1.000
_cell.length_b   1.000
_cell.length_c   1.000
_cell.angle_alpha   90.00
_cell.angle_beta   90.00
_cell.angle_gamma   90.00
#
_symmetry.space_group_name_H-M   'P 1'
#
loop_
_entity.id
_entity.type
_entity.pdbx_description
1 polymer ?
#
loop_
_entity_poly.entity_id
_entity_poly.type
_entity_poly.pdbx_seq_one_letter_code
_entity_poly.pdbx_strand_id
1 'polypeptide(L)'
;MVGMALGDETPETYRTPRNNLEKSGFVREEPSFRWSRNVDGVKVAVEFLCETDHVAPGHIFSPKGETTGSGFGAFNVRGAGLVRADFVEVAIEGDRLDNGGRSRVTLRTANLLSYVVLKILAFQDRHENKDAYDMVFTLLNYPDGPRAAGAVAATSAIASHPQVKAAIELLAERFTVPDNDGPTAYARFLSEVDDMDALARRQREAVATVQEFMSGFAGGEARK
;
A
#
# COMPACT_ATOMS: atom_id res chain seq x y z
N MET A 1 -2.61 4.06 -8.22
CA MET A 1 -3.58 3.08 -7.69
C MET A 1 -4.14 3.66 -6.41
N VAL A 2 -5.45 3.71 -6.25
CA VAL A 2 -6.12 4.14 -5.01
C VAL A 2 -6.77 2.91 -4.42
N GLY A 3 -6.35 2.51 -3.22
CA GLY A 3 -6.99 1.45 -2.46
C GLY A 3 -8.01 2.06 -1.48
N MET A 4 -9.21 1.54 -1.43
CA MET A 4 -10.17 1.85 -0.37
C MET A 4 -10.22 0.68 0.61
N ALA A 5 -9.86 0.94 1.88
CA ALA A 5 -10.06 -0.05 2.94
C ALA A 5 -11.56 -0.07 3.30
N LEU A 6 -12.20 -1.18 2.99
CA LEU A 6 -13.60 -1.44 3.35
C LEU A 6 -13.63 -2.21 4.68
N GLY A 7 -14.57 -1.84 5.55
CA GLY A 7 -14.83 -2.57 6.81
C GLY A 7 -16.04 -3.50 6.70
N ASP A 8 -16.41 -4.07 7.83
CA ASP A 8 -17.64 -4.89 8.00
C ASP A 8 -18.93 -4.03 7.93
N GLU A 9 -19.04 -3.24 6.89
CA GLU A 9 -20.15 -2.30 6.72
C GLU A 9 -21.32 -2.96 6.01
N THR A 10 -22.49 -2.39 6.17
CA THR A 10 -23.73 -2.93 5.61
C THR A 10 -23.74 -2.94 4.08
N PRO A 11 -24.53 -3.80 3.43
CA PRO A 11 -24.67 -3.81 1.97
C PRO A 11 -24.97 -2.45 1.33
N GLU A 12 -25.64 -1.56 2.05
CA GLU A 12 -25.93 -0.21 1.58
C GLU A 12 -24.67 0.66 1.42
N THR A 13 -23.68 0.48 2.29
CA THR A 13 -22.40 1.19 2.22
C THR A 13 -21.63 0.88 0.92
N TYR A 14 -21.73 -0.34 0.40
CA TYR A 14 -21.09 -0.74 -0.85
C TYR A 14 -21.84 -0.32 -2.11
N ARG A 15 -23.17 -0.16 -2.01
CA ARG A 15 -23.99 0.24 -3.15
C ARG A 15 -23.68 1.66 -3.63
N THR A 16 -23.37 2.58 -2.73
CA THR A 16 -23.05 3.97 -3.09
C THR A 16 -21.74 4.10 -3.87
N PRO A 17 -20.59 3.52 -3.44
CA PRO A 17 -19.37 3.52 -4.22
C PRO A 17 -19.53 2.91 -5.61
N ARG A 18 -20.22 1.77 -5.73
CA ARG A 18 -20.51 1.14 -7.01
C ARG A 18 -21.25 2.08 -7.95
N ASN A 19 -22.39 2.62 -7.49
CA ASN A 19 -23.20 3.51 -8.30
C ASN A 19 -22.43 4.77 -8.73
N ASN A 20 -21.56 5.29 -7.86
CA ASN A 20 -20.73 6.45 -8.18
C ASN A 20 -19.66 6.12 -9.23
N LEU A 21 -19.04 4.95 -9.16
CA LEU A 21 -18.09 4.48 -10.17
C LEU A 21 -18.78 4.31 -11.54
N GLU A 22 -19.92 3.62 -11.59
CA GLU A 22 -20.69 3.42 -12.80
C GLU A 22 -21.12 4.76 -13.43
N LYS A 23 -21.66 5.69 -12.64
CA LYS A 23 -22.02 7.04 -13.09
C LYS A 23 -20.81 7.84 -13.58
N SER A 24 -19.63 7.61 -12.99
CA SER A 24 -18.39 8.23 -13.42
C SER A 24 -17.71 7.50 -14.59
N GLY A 25 -18.40 6.54 -15.24
CA GLY A 25 -17.90 5.84 -16.41
C GLY A 25 -16.82 4.80 -16.14
N PHE A 26 -16.64 4.38 -14.86
CA PHE A 26 -15.79 3.24 -14.56
C PHE A 26 -16.53 1.94 -14.86
N VAL A 27 -15.81 1.00 -15.45
CA VAL A 27 -16.27 -0.35 -15.74
C VAL A 27 -15.56 -1.32 -14.83
N ARG A 28 -16.31 -2.26 -14.27
CA ARG A 28 -15.75 -3.34 -13.47
C ARG A 28 -14.92 -4.28 -14.36
N GLU A 29 -13.75 -4.65 -13.87
CA GLU A 29 -12.91 -5.67 -14.49
C GLU A 29 -13.05 -7.02 -13.79
N GLU A 30 -12.57 -8.07 -14.41
CA GLU A 30 -12.28 -9.34 -13.74
C GLU A 30 -10.79 -9.36 -13.38
N PRO A 31 -10.47 -9.58 -12.10
CA PRO A 31 -11.36 -9.90 -10.98
C PRO A 31 -12.10 -8.68 -10.39
N SER A 32 -13.26 -8.93 -9.76
CA SER A 32 -14.32 -7.95 -9.40
C SER A 32 -13.94 -6.84 -8.41
N PHE A 33 -12.72 -6.83 -7.87
CA PHE A 33 -12.23 -5.79 -6.96
C PHE A 33 -11.64 -4.58 -7.71
N ARG A 34 -11.46 -4.69 -9.03
CA ARG A 34 -10.85 -3.65 -9.87
C ARG A 34 -11.89 -3.01 -10.79
N TRP A 35 -11.82 -1.69 -10.86
CA TRP A 35 -12.62 -0.87 -11.74
C TRP A 35 -11.70 0.02 -12.56
N SER A 36 -11.98 0.21 -13.83
CA SER A 36 -11.17 1.08 -14.67
C SER A 36 -12.00 1.95 -15.59
N ARG A 37 -11.37 3.06 -15.98
CA ARG A 37 -11.87 3.99 -17.00
C ARG A 37 -10.71 4.49 -17.84
N ASN A 38 -10.93 4.68 -19.13
CA ASN A 38 -9.97 5.36 -19.98
C ASN A 38 -10.25 6.88 -19.94
N VAL A 39 -9.22 7.67 -19.66
CA VAL A 39 -9.26 9.13 -19.65
C VAL A 39 -8.14 9.61 -20.54
N ASP A 40 -8.48 10.24 -21.67
CA ASP A 40 -7.52 10.79 -22.65
C ASP A 40 -6.44 9.79 -23.09
N GLY A 41 -6.83 8.52 -23.30
CA GLY A 41 -5.92 7.44 -23.69
C GLY A 41 -5.18 6.78 -22.53
N VAL A 42 -5.32 7.28 -21.30
CA VAL A 42 -4.70 6.70 -20.11
C VAL A 42 -5.71 5.86 -19.33
N LYS A 43 -5.38 4.61 -19.06
CA LYS A 43 -6.19 3.74 -18.22
C LYS A 43 -6.01 4.12 -16.75
N VAL A 44 -7.06 4.62 -16.11
CA VAL A 44 -7.15 4.87 -14.67
C VAL A 44 -7.84 3.70 -14.00
N ALA A 45 -7.21 3.12 -12.97
CA ALA A 45 -7.76 1.99 -12.23
C ALA A 45 -7.96 2.35 -10.75
N VAL A 46 -9.06 1.86 -10.20
CA VAL A 46 -9.37 1.89 -8.76
C VAL A 46 -9.53 0.45 -8.28
N GLU A 47 -8.84 0.09 -7.22
CA GLU A 47 -8.90 -1.23 -6.60
C GLU A 47 -9.46 -1.10 -5.19
N PHE A 48 -10.31 -2.04 -4.81
CA PHE A 48 -10.88 -2.11 -3.47
C PHE A 48 -10.16 -3.18 -2.66
N LEU A 49 -9.65 -2.78 -1.50
CA LEU A 49 -8.96 -3.64 -0.57
C LEU A 49 -9.75 -3.74 0.73
N CYS A 50 -9.71 -4.88 1.39
CA CYS A 50 -10.26 -5.06 2.73
C CYS A 50 -9.29 -5.87 3.60
N GLU A 51 -9.55 -5.91 4.89
CA GLU A 51 -8.99 -6.89 5.80
C GLU A 51 -10.15 -7.56 6.52
N THR A 52 -10.28 -8.88 6.36
CA THR A 52 -11.41 -9.65 6.88
C THR A 52 -11.00 -11.10 7.15
N ASP A 53 -11.66 -11.72 8.14
CA ASP A 53 -11.51 -13.15 8.45
C ASP A 53 -12.46 -14.05 7.65
N HIS A 54 -13.36 -13.46 6.84
CA HIS A 54 -14.34 -14.23 6.05
C HIS A 54 -13.73 -15.01 4.89
N VAL A 55 -12.60 -14.54 4.37
CA VAL A 55 -11.81 -15.20 3.32
C VAL A 55 -10.33 -15.09 3.66
N ALA A 56 -9.53 -16.04 3.19
CA ALA A 56 -8.09 -15.97 3.40
C ALA A 56 -7.47 -14.75 2.73
N PRO A 57 -6.34 -14.21 3.26
CA PRO A 57 -5.56 -13.19 2.57
C PRO A 57 -5.22 -13.62 1.13
N GLY A 58 -5.21 -12.68 0.20
CA GLY A 58 -5.00 -12.98 -1.21
C GLY A 58 -6.25 -13.42 -1.98
N HIS A 59 -7.42 -13.47 -1.33
CA HIS A 59 -8.69 -13.84 -1.96
C HIS A 59 -9.65 -12.65 -2.02
N ILE A 60 -10.63 -12.73 -2.92
CA ILE A 60 -11.64 -11.70 -3.08
C ILE A 60 -12.77 -11.95 -2.07
N PHE A 61 -13.01 -10.96 -1.24
CA PHE A 61 -14.20 -10.89 -0.41
C PHE A 61 -15.32 -10.20 -1.20
N SER A 62 -16.47 -10.87 -1.30
CA SER A 62 -17.68 -10.29 -1.87
C SER A 62 -18.76 -10.26 -0.79
N PRO A 63 -19.20 -9.07 -0.35
CA PRO A 63 -20.25 -8.95 0.63
C PRO A 63 -21.52 -9.65 0.16
N LYS A 64 -22.11 -10.50 1.01
CA LYS A 64 -23.35 -11.20 0.70
C LYS A 64 -24.54 -10.27 1.03
N GLY A 65 -25.37 -9.99 0.05
CA GLY A 65 -26.62 -9.23 0.25
C GLY A 65 -27.38 -9.08 -1.06
N GLU A 66 -28.69 -9.15 -1.01
CA GLU A 66 -29.58 -8.99 -2.19
C GLU A 66 -29.45 -7.60 -2.82
N THR A 67 -29.00 -6.61 -2.06
CA THR A 67 -28.89 -5.21 -2.48
C THR A 67 -27.55 -4.82 -3.07
N THR A 68 -26.48 -5.59 -2.86
CA THR A 68 -25.15 -5.28 -3.40
C THR A 68 -24.98 -5.77 -4.84
N GLY A 69 -25.85 -6.68 -5.30
CA GLY A 69 -25.66 -7.37 -6.57
C GLY A 69 -24.34 -8.15 -6.60
N SER A 70 -24.24 -9.20 -7.39
CA SER A 70 -23.06 -10.05 -7.56
C SER A 70 -21.90 -9.34 -8.29
N GLY A 71 -21.47 -8.19 -7.82
CA GLY A 71 -20.57 -7.41 -8.66
C GLY A 71 -19.59 -6.47 -7.98
N PHE A 72 -19.60 -6.39 -6.65
CA PHE A 72 -18.61 -5.60 -5.92
C PHE A 72 -17.77 -6.52 -5.05
N GLY A 73 -16.47 -6.53 -5.26
CA GLY A 73 -15.52 -7.29 -4.47
C GLY A 73 -14.42 -6.39 -3.92
N ALA A 74 -13.78 -6.84 -2.84
CA ALA A 74 -12.57 -6.26 -2.32
C ALA A 74 -11.51 -7.36 -2.13
N PHE A 75 -10.26 -7.05 -2.44
CA PHE A 75 -9.17 -7.98 -2.27
C PHE A 75 -8.71 -7.98 -0.81
N ASN A 76 -8.70 -9.14 -0.18
CA ASN A 76 -8.32 -9.26 1.23
C ASN A 76 -6.80 -9.15 1.38
N VAL A 77 -6.35 -8.07 2.04
CA VAL A 77 -4.92 -7.75 2.24
C VAL A 77 -4.65 -7.59 3.72
N ARG A 78 -3.67 -8.31 4.24
CA ARG A 78 -3.21 -8.16 5.62
C ARG A 78 -2.70 -6.74 5.87
N GLY A 79 -3.07 -6.15 6.99
CA GLY A 79 -2.66 -4.80 7.37
C GLY A 79 -3.47 -3.67 6.74
N ALA A 80 -4.44 -3.94 5.87
CA ALA A 80 -5.27 -2.89 5.26
C ALA A 80 -6.08 -2.11 6.33
N GLY A 81 -6.46 -2.75 7.42
CA GLY A 81 -7.17 -2.13 8.53
C GLY A 81 -6.35 -1.09 9.29
N LEU A 82 -5.02 -1.23 9.31
CA LEU A 82 -4.11 -0.31 10.02
C LEU A 82 -4.16 1.12 9.47
N VAL A 83 -4.46 1.27 8.17
CA VAL A 83 -4.58 2.59 7.53
C VAL A 83 -5.67 3.46 8.16
N ARG A 84 -6.68 2.86 8.80
CA ARG A 84 -7.73 3.62 9.49
C ARG A 84 -7.22 4.38 10.72
N ALA A 85 -6.17 3.88 11.36
CA ALA A 85 -5.57 4.47 12.55
C ALA A 85 -4.26 5.23 12.24
N ASP A 86 -3.68 5.03 11.05
CA ASP A 86 -2.42 5.64 10.62
C ASP A 86 -2.52 6.14 9.18
N PHE A 87 -3.07 7.33 9.01
CA PHE A 87 -3.27 7.99 7.73
C PHE A 87 -2.85 9.46 7.77
N VAL A 88 -2.63 10.03 6.59
CA VAL A 88 -2.50 11.47 6.38
C VAL A 88 -3.61 11.96 5.47
N GLU A 89 -4.09 13.18 5.69
CA GLU A 89 -5.08 13.82 4.83
C GLU A 89 -4.38 14.65 3.76
N VAL A 90 -4.70 14.33 2.50
CA VAL A 90 -4.13 15.02 1.32
C VAL A 90 -5.26 15.68 0.56
N ALA A 91 -5.17 17.01 0.40
CA ALA A 91 -6.09 17.76 -0.45
C ALA A 91 -5.67 17.62 -1.91
N ILE A 92 -6.57 17.18 -2.77
CA ILE A 92 -6.38 17.07 -4.21
C ILE A 92 -7.35 18.03 -4.90
N GLU A 93 -6.85 18.81 -5.84
CA GLU A 93 -7.64 19.68 -6.70
C GLU A 93 -7.48 19.22 -8.15
N GLY A 94 -8.58 19.21 -8.88
CA GLY A 94 -8.58 18.86 -10.30
C GLY A 94 -9.88 19.20 -10.98
N ASP A 95 -9.85 19.14 -12.29
CA ASP A 95 -11.04 19.32 -13.09
C ASP A 95 -11.88 18.05 -13.08
N ARG A 96 -13.19 18.22 -12.99
CA ARG A 96 -14.14 17.10 -13.04
C ARG A 96 -14.19 16.54 -14.46
N LEU A 97 -14.22 15.21 -14.56
CA LEU A 97 -14.23 14.49 -15.84
C LEU A 97 -15.48 14.75 -16.70
N ASP A 98 -16.53 15.28 -16.11
CA ASP A 98 -17.82 15.60 -16.74
C ASP A 98 -17.94 17.06 -17.20
N ASN A 99 -16.83 17.78 -17.31
CA ASN A 99 -16.78 19.23 -17.53
C ASN A 99 -17.54 20.05 -16.47
N GLY A 100 -17.76 19.47 -15.30
CA GLY A 100 -18.48 20.07 -14.17
C GLY A 100 -17.66 21.10 -13.38
N GLY A 101 -16.57 21.63 -13.97
CA GLY A 101 -15.68 22.59 -13.32
C GLY A 101 -14.66 21.97 -12.38
N ARG A 102 -13.96 22.82 -11.61
CA ARG A 102 -12.90 22.41 -10.69
C ARG A 102 -13.47 21.90 -9.37
N SER A 103 -12.87 20.83 -8.84
CA SER A 103 -13.26 20.24 -7.55
C SER A 103 -12.04 20.10 -6.64
N ARG A 104 -12.27 20.23 -5.34
CA ARG A 104 -11.30 19.93 -4.31
C ARG A 104 -11.85 18.84 -3.40
N VAL A 105 -11.05 17.80 -3.18
CA VAL A 105 -11.40 16.69 -2.28
C VAL A 105 -10.26 16.43 -1.32
N THR A 106 -10.56 16.02 -0.11
CA THR A 106 -9.57 15.54 0.85
C THR A 106 -9.63 14.03 0.90
N LEU A 107 -8.48 13.39 0.65
CA LEU A 107 -8.34 11.94 0.72
C LEU A 107 -7.51 11.56 1.94
N ARG A 108 -7.89 10.47 2.60
CA ARG A 108 -7.05 9.80 3.59
C ARG A 108 -6.17 8.80 2.87
N THR A 109 -4.87 8.97 2.98
CA THR A 109 -3.88 8.07 2.41
C THR A 109 -3.09 7.40 3.52
N ALA A 110 -2.60 6.19 3.28
CA ALA A 110 -1.74 5.49 4.23
C ALA A 110 -0.58 6.41 4.65
N ASN A 111 -0.38 6.53 5.96
CA ASN A 111 0.81 7.19 6.49
C ASN A 111 2.04 6.29 6.32
N LEU A 112 3.22 6.78 6.63
CA LEU A 112 4.48 6.09 6.40
C LEU A 112 4.50 4.68 7.00
N LEU A 113 4.16 4.52 8.29
CA LEU A 113 4.26 3.21 8.95
C LEU A 113 3.27 2.21 8.38
N SER A 114 2.00 2.60 8.24
CA SER A 114 0.98 1.73 7.62
C SER A 114 1.34 1.36 6.19
N TYR A 115 1.92 2.28 5.41
CA TYR A 115 2.38 2.00 4.06
C TYR A 115 3.53 0.98 4.02
N VAL A 116 4.57 1.15 4.86
CA VAL A 116 5.69 0.20 4.97
C VAL A 116 5.19 -1.18 5.37
N VAL A 117 4.29 -1.26 6.36
CA VAL A 117 3.68 -2.52 6.79
C VAL A 117 2.91 -3.19 5.66
N LEU A 118 2.08 -2.45 4.95
CA LEU A 118 1.36 -3.00 3.78
C LEU A 118 2.30 -3.55 2.72
N LYS A 119 3.41 -2.86 2.45
CA LYS A 119 4.37 -3.27 1.42
C LYS A 119 5.17 -4.51 1.79
N ILE A 120 5.63 -4.62 3.03
CA ILE A 120 6.38 -5.82 3.46
C ILE A 120 5.46 -7.05 3.55
N LEU A 121 4.21 -6.89 4.00
CA LEU A 121 3.23 -7.98 4.01
C LEU A 121 2.85 -8.40 2.59
N ALA A 122 2.64 -7.45 1.68
CA ALA A 122 2.39 -7.76 0.26
C ALA A 122 3.60 -8.48 -0.37
N PHE A 123 4.82 -8.05 -0.09
CA PHE A 123 6.04 -8.71 -0.56
C PHE A 123 6.15 -10.14 0.00
N GLN A 124 5.83 -10.35 1.28
CA GLN A 124 5.77 -11.68 1.88
C GLN A 124 4.77 -12.61 1.18
N ASP A 125 3.61 -12.08 0.77
CA ASP A 125 2.52 -12.90 0.24
C ASP A 125 2.68 -13.24 -1.25
N ARG A 126 3.24 -12.32 -2.06
CA ARG A 126 3.28 -12.46 -3.53
C ARG A 126 4.67 -12.32 -4.16
N HIS A 127 5.68 -11.92 -3.41
CA HIS A 127 7.08 -11.78 -3.85
C HIS A 127 7.26 -10.90 -5.11
N GLU A 128 6.43 -9.86 -5.27
CA GLU A 128 6.56 -8.94 -6.40
C GLU A 128 7.72 -7.96 -6.19
N ASN A 129 8.63 -7.88 -7.16
CA ASN A 129 9.79 -6.97 -7.11
C ASN A 129 9.38 -5.51 -6.85
N LYS A 130 8.23 -5.12 -7.37
CA LYS A 130 7.67 -3.78 -7.18
C LYS A 130 7.37 -3.44 -5.73
N ASP A 131 6.98 -4.40 -4.90
CA ASP A 131 6.68 -4.11 -3.49
C ASP A 131 7.95 -3.76 -2.70
N ALA A 132 9.05 -4.48 -2.96
CA ALA A 132 10.36 -4.14 -2.41
C ALA A 132 10.83 -2.76 -2.90
N TYR A 133 10.66 -2.47 -4.21
CA TYR A 133 10.99 -1.16 -4.77
C TYR A 133 10.18 -0.04 -4.12
N ASP A 134 8.86 -0.15 -4.09
CA ASP A 134 7.98 0.89 -3.55
C ASP A 134 8.35 1.24 -2.09
N MET A 135 8.69 0.23 -1.30
CA MET A 135 9.09 0.40 0.09
C MET A 135 10.44 1.11 0.22
N VAL A 136 11.49 0.59 -0.42
CA VAL A 136 12.84 1.18 -0.36
C VAL A 136 12.83 2.59 -0.95
N PHE A 137 12.16 2.81 -2.08
CA PHE A 137 12.01 4.13 -2.70
C PHE A 137 11.37 5.14 -1.73
N THR A 138 10.32 4.73 -1.03
CA THR A 138 9.64 5.61 -0.06
C THR A 138 10.56 6.01 1.09
N LEU A 139 11.35 5.06 1.61
CA LEU A 139 12.29 5.33 2.70
C LEU A 139 13.46 6.21 2.24
N LEU A 140 14.03 5.94 1.05
CA LEU A 140 15.11 6.74 0.48
C LEU A 140 14.71 8.20 0.23
N ASN A 141 13.48 8.42 -0.24
CA ASN A 141 13.00 9.76 -0.59
C ASN A 141 12.22 10.44 0.54
N TYR A 142 12.24 9.87 1.74
CA TYR A 142 11.64 10.53 2.90
C TYR A 142 12.45 11.79 3.26
N PRO A 143 11.80 12.91 3.66
CA PRO A 143 12.53 14.08 4.14
C PRO A 143 13.50 13.71 5.27
N ASP A 144 14.74 14.20 5.17
CA ASP A 144 15.85 13.91 6.09
C ASP A 144 16.29 12.43 6.14
N GLY A 145 15.84 11.63 5.18
CA GLY A 145 16.31 10.28 4.91
C GLY A 145 15.70 9.15 5.74
N PRO A 146 16.19 7.91 5.53
CA PRO A 146 15.57 6.70 6.10
C PRO A 146 15.55 6.67 7.62
N ARG A 147 16.58 7.19 8.29
CA ARG A 147 16.64 7.25 9.75
C ARG A 147 15.55 8.16 10.33
N ALA A 148 15.32 9.31 9.73
CA ALA A 148 14.24 10.21 10.10
C ALA A 148 12.88 9.57 9.86
N ALA A 149 12.71 8.86 8.74
CA ALA A 149 11.53 8.05 8.45
C ALA A 149 11.24 7.05 9.58
N GLY A 150 12.26 6.32 10.05
CA GLY A 150 12.14 5.38 11.16
C GLY A 150 11.72 6.05 12.46
N ALA A 151 12.37 7.16 12.82
CA ALA A 151 12.04 7.91 14.03
C ALA A 151 10.60 8.43 14.03
N VAL A 152 10.11 8.92 12.89
CA VAL A 152 8.70 9.35 12.72
C VAL A 152 7.76 8.15 12.79
N ALA A 153 8.06 7.06 12.10
CA ALA A 153 7.27 5.82 12.15
C ALA A 153 7.09 5.29 13.57
N ALA A 154 8.12 5.35 14.41
CA ALA A 154 8.05 4.93 15.82
C ALA A 154 7.09 5.78 16.67
N THR A 155 6.75 7.00 16.24
CA THR A 155 5.76 7.85 16.93
C THR A 155 4.32 7.55 16.56
N SER A 156 4.07 6.74 15.53
CA SER A 156 2.73 6.39 15.08
C SER A 156 1.92 5.70 16.19
N ALA A 157 0.61 5.96 16.20
CA ALA A 157 -0.33 5.32 17.11
C ALA A 157 -0.38 3.79 16.95
N ILE A 158 -0.03 3.27 15.77
CA ILE A 158 -0.02 1.83 15.49
C ILE A 158 1.34 1.16 15.76
N ALA A 159 2.39 1.89 16.16
CA ALA A 159 3.74 1.33 16.32
C ALA A 159 3.80 0.13 17.26
N SER A 160 2.99 0.11 18.33
CA SER A 160 2.91 -1.00 19.27
C SER A 160 1.97 -2.14 18.87
N HIS A 161 1.25 -2.01 17.74
CA HIS A 161 0.31 -3.01 17.29
C HIS A 161 1.04 -4.33 16.95
N PRO A 162 0.52 -5.52 17.36
CA PRO A 162 1.21 -6.80 17.16
C PRO A 162 1.55 -7.07 15.67
N GLN A 163 0.64 -6.79 14.77
CA GLN A 163 0.86 -6.96 13.33
C GLN A 163 1.95 -6.03 12.78
N VAL A 164 2.07 -4.82 13.33
CA VAL A 164 3.16 -3.89 12.97
C VAL A 164 4.49 -4.42 13.44
N LYS A 165 4.60 -4.91 14.69
CA LYS A 165 5.83 -5.50 15.22
C LYS A 165 6.29 -6.68 14.37
N ALA A 166 5.39 -7.61 14.06
CA ALA A 166 5.70 -8.74 13.20
C ALA A 166 6.15 -8.30 11.78
N ALA A 167 5.52 -7.28 11.22
CA ALA A 167 5.91 -6.74 9.92
C ALA A 167 7.30 -6.06 9.94
N ILE A 168 7.63 -5.35 11.02
CA ILE A 168 8.94 -4.71 11.20
C ILE A 168 10.05 -5.77 11.40
N GLU A 169 9.77 -6.84 12.15
CA GLU A 169 10.68 -7.99 12.27
C GLU A 169 10.93 -8.66 10.92
N LEU A 170 9.87 -8.88 10.15
CA LEU A 170 9.94 -9.43 8.80
C LEU A 170 10.75 -8.52 7.86
N LEU A 171 10.56 -7.21 7.93
CA LEU A 171 11.34 -6.24 7.17
C LEU A 171 12.84 -6.35 7.49
N ALA A 172 13.19 -6.41 8.77
CA ALA A 172 14.57 -6.57 9.21
C ALA A 172 15.17 -7.89 8.68
N GLU A 173 14.45 -9.00 8.80
CA GLU A 173 14.89 -10.31 8.31
C GLU A 173 15.17 -10.31 6.80
N ARG A 174 14.21 -9.80 6.00
CA ARG A 174 14.28 -9.81 4.54
C ARG A 174 15.34 -8.90 3.94
N PHE A 175 15.84 -7.91 4.70
CA PHE A 175 16.83 -6.93 4.23
C PHE A 175 18.12 -6.94 5.08
N THR A 176 18.49 -8.07 5.67
CA THR A 176 19.68 -8.19 6.52
C THR A 176 20.98 -8.08 5.72
N VAL A 177 21.08 -8.76 4.59
CA VAL A 177 22.26 -8.80 3.72
C VAL A 177 21.87 -8.64 2.24
N PRO A 178 22.83 -8.23 1.37
CA PRO A 178 22.55 -7.95 -0.05
C PRO A 178 21.89 -9.10 -0.81
N ASP A 179 22.24 -10.35 -0.48
CA ASP A 179 21.74 -11.54 -1.17
C ASP A 179 20.36 -12.02 -0.70
N ASN A 180 19.77 -11.37 0.30
CA ASN A 180 18.40 -11.65 0.68
C ASN A 180 17.42 -11.31 -0.44
N ASP A 181 16.22 -11.86 -0.35
CA ASP A 181 15.17 -11.70 -1.37
C ASP A 181 14.70 -10.25 -1.52
N GLY A 182 14.61 -9.49 -0.42
CA GLY A 182 14.19 -8.08 -0.45
C GLY A 182 15.12 -7.18 -1.28
N PRO A 183 16.44 -7.09 -0.95
CA PRO A 183 17.40 -6.35 -1.74
C PRO A 183 17.52 -6.84 -3.18
N THR A 184 17.42 -8.16 -3.39
CA THR A 184 17.45 -8.76 -4.73
C THR A 184 16.24 -8.33 -5.55
N ALA A 185 15.04 -8.33 -4.98
CA ALA A 185 13.82 -7.88 -5.64
C ALA A 185 13.86 -6.39 -5.99
N TYR A 186 14.34 -5.54 -5.06
CA TYR A 186 14.56 -4.12 -5.30
C TYR A 186 15.52 -3.88 -6.48
N ALA A 187 16.67 -4.54 -6.46
CA ALA A 187 17.68 -4.37 -7.50
C ALA A 187 17.17 -4.81 -8.88
N ARG A 188 16.48 -5.95 -8.95
CA ARG A 188 15.87 -6.48 -10.18
C ARG A 188 14.76 -5.60 -10.75
N PHE A 189 14.06 -4.84 -9.93
CA PHE A 189 13.07 -3.90 -10.43
C PHE A 189 13.69 -2.71 -11.16
N LEU A 190 14.89 -2.29 -10.74
CA LEU A 190 15.57 -1.08 -11.22
C LEU A 190 16.66 -1.31 -12.27
N SER A 191 17.16 -2.53 -12.40
CA SER A 191 18.33 -2.82 -13.21
C SER A 191 18.01 -3.91 -14.24
N GLU A 192 18.66 -3.82 -15.39
CA GLU A 192 18.68 -4.92 -16.35
C GLU A 192 19.45 -6.12 -15.75
N VAL A 193 19.03 -7.32 -16.10
CA VAL A 193 19.52 -8.56 -15.48
C VAL A 193 21.02 -8.76 -15.70
N ASP A 194 21.58 -8.22 -16.78
CA ASP A 194 22.97 -8.41 -17.18
C ASP A 194 23.95 -7.40 -16.57
N ASP A 195 23.46 -6.35 -15.87
CA ASP A 195 24.34 -5.39 -15.18
C ASP A 195 24.58 -5.80 -13.72
N MET A 196 25.53 -6.70 -13.52
CA MET A 196 25.86 -7.26 -12.21
C MET A 196 26.38 -6.19 -11.22
N ASP A 197 27.09 -5.18 -11.70
CA ASP A 197 27.59 -4.09 -10.84
C ASP A 197 26.47 -3.18 -10.37
N ALA A 198 25.51 -2.86 -11.24
CA ALA A 198 24.32 -2.11 -10.86
C ALA A 198 23.47 -2.91 -9.86
N LEU A 199 23.23 -4.19 -10.11
CA LEU A 199 22.52 -5.08 -9.20
C LEU A 199 23.17 -5.07 -7.80
N ALA A 200 24.47 -5.29 -7.71
CA ALA A 200 25.19 -5.33 -6.43
C ALA A 200 25.16 -3.98 -5.69
N ARG A 201 25.21 -2.85 -6.41
CA ARG A 201 25.06 -1.52 -5.80
C ARG A 201 23.65 -1.32 -5.24
N ARG A 202 22.61 -1.67 -6.01
CA ARG A 202 21.22 -1.55 -5.59
C ARG A 202 20.88 -2.43 -4.40
N GLN A 203 21.41 -3.65 -4.37
CA GLN A 203 21.24 -4.53 -3.21
C GLN A 203 21.83 -3.91 -1.94
N ARG A 204 23.05 -3.38 -1.99
CA ARG A 204 23.67 -2.69 -0.85
C ARG A 204 22.91 -1.43 -0.44
N GLU A 205 22.41 -0.64 -1.40
CA GLU A 205 21.58 0.52 -1.16
C GLU A 205 20.30 0.14 -0.39
N ALA A 206 19.60 -0.92 -0.80
CA ALA A 206 18.40 -1.39 -0.14
C ALA A 206 18.66 -1.83 1.31
N VAL A 207 19.72 -2.60 1.54
CA VAL A 207 20.14 -3.02 2.89
C VAL A 207 20.42 -1.80 3.77
N ALA A 208 21.26 -0.87 3.31
CA ALA A 208 21.62 0.33 4.06
C ALA A 208 20.39 1.18 4.38
N THR A 209 19.48 1.34 3.43
CA THR A 209 18.23 2.09 3.59
C THR A 209 17.36 1.50 4.70
N VAL A 210 17.14 0.19 4.69
CA VAL A 210 16.30 -0.47 5.70
C VAL A 210 17.00 -0.47 7.07
N GLN A 211 18.32 -0.67 7.13
CA GLN A 211 19.06 -0.61 8.40
C GLN A 211 19.00 0.79 9.04
N GLU A 212 19.12 1.86 8.25
CA GLU A 212 18.96 3.23 8.74
C GLU A 212 17.52 3.48 9.24
N PHE A 213 16.50 3.02 8.52
CA PHE A 213 15.13 3.09 8.98
C PHE A 213 14.94 2.34 10.30
N MET A 214 15.43 1.11 10.42
CA MET A 214 15.35 0.30 11.66
C MET A 214 16.06 0.97 12.83
N SER A 215 17.24 1.57 12.59
CA SER A 215 17.96 2.36 13.58
C SER A 215 17.14 3.54 14.12
N GLY A 216 16.46 4.26 13.23
CA GLY A 216 15.57 5.37 13.57
C GLY A 216 14.35 4.90 14.36
N PHE A 217 13.73 3.80 13.91
CA PHE A 217 12.56 3.21 14.56
C PHE A 217 12.85 2.78 16.00
N ALA A 218 13.92 2.01 16.21
CA ALA A 218 14.34 1.58 17.56
C ALA A 218 14.71 2.76 18.49
N GLY A 219 15.38 3.79 17.95
CA GLY A 219 15.71 5.00 18.71
C GLY A 219 14.50 5.85 19.10
N GLY A 220 13.42 5.80 18.30
CA GLY A 220 12.15 6.48 18.59
C GLY A 220 11.33 5.77 19.67
N GLU A 221 11.35 4.44 19.72
CA GLU A 221 10.70 3.65 20.78
C GLU A 221 11.34 3.88 22.17
N ALA A 222 12.66 4.03 22.20
CA ALA A 222 13.40 4.23 23.48
C ALA A 222 13.14 5.60 24.12
N ARG A 223 12.49 6.54 23.43
CA ARG A 223 12.18 7.89 23.93
C ARG A 223 10.75 8.05 24.47
N LYS A 224 9.93 7.01 24.40
CA LYS A 224 8.57 6.95 24.96
C LYS A 224 8.59 6.33 26.37
#